data_004e8bac54e1d16f3f1d09dc02324901
#
_entry.id   004e8bac54e1d16f3f1d09dc02324901
#
_cell.length_a   1.000
_cell.length_b   1.000
_cell.length_c   1.000
_cell.angle_alpha   90.00
_cell.angle_beta   90.00
_cell.angle_gamma   90.00
#
_symmetry.space_group_name_H-M   'P 1'
#
loop_
_entity.id
_entity.type
_entity.pdbx_description
1 polymer ?
#
loop_
_entity_poly.entity_id
_entity_poly.type
_entity_poly.pdbx_seq_one_letter_code
_entity_poly.pdbx_strand_id
1 'polypeptide(L)'
;MKEGKSQKNFKISIRAKILTGMIACVLIVTNLIGWFFIVQAKDTLLEQCKNNARNSAKIAAERIDGDILGQIKAGDEETENYKEILSQLQDFLCGDDIKYIYTMRMNGDRLEFIVDADTEEGAAIGEEYEIYDEIAEAFDGNATVDSEMTSDEWGDFYSAFAPVYN
;
A
#
# COMPACT_ATOMS: atom_id res chain seq x y z
N MET A 1 -41.36 -33.66 -52.90
CA MET A 1 -40.26 -32.85 -53.43
C MET A 1 -39.38 -32.49 -52.28
N LYS A 2 -38.20 -33.12 -52.14
CA LYS A 2 -37.19 -32.75 -51.05
C LYS A 2 -36.12 -31.94 -51.75
N GLU A 3 -36.08 -30.65 -51.45
CA GLU A 3 -34.98 -29.79 -51.85
C GLU A 3 -33.71 -30.17 -51.08
N GLY A 4 -32.71 -30.65 -51.77
CA GLY A 4 -31.40 -30.95 -51.29
C GLY A 4 -30.62 -29.61 -51.09
N LYS A 5 -30.37 -29.20 -49.84
CA LYS A 5 -29.41 -28.12 -49.53
C LYS A 5 -28.02 -28.56 -49.95
N SER A 6 -27.51 -27.97 -51.02
CA SER A 6 -26.12 -28.12 -51.45
C SER A 6 -25.21 -27.45 -50.42
N GLN A 7 -24.48 -28.24 -49.66
CA GLN A 7 -23.35 -27.73 -48.81
C GLN A 7 -22.21 -27.32 -49.75
N LYS A 8 -22.02 -26.01 -49.92
CA LYS A 8 -20.81 -25.45 -50.55
C LYS A 8 -19.61 -25.70 -49.63
N ASN A 9 -18.83 -26.70 -49.93
CA ASN A 9 -17.53 -26.90 -49.30
C ASN A 9 -16.59 -25.77 -49.71
N PHE A 10 -16.39 -24.81 -48.81
CA PHE A 10 -15.46 -23.66 -48.98
C PHE A 10 -14.03 -24.20 -48.90
N LYS A 11 -13.36 -24.45 -50.01
CA LYS A 11 -11.95 -24.84 -50.04
C LYS A 11 -11.08 -23.60 -49.87
N ILE A 12 -10.57 -23.37 -48.63
CA ILE A 12 -9.64 -22.31 -48.35
C ILE A 12 -8.31 -22.58 -49.06
N SER A 13 -7.79 -21.60 -49.81
CA SER A 13 -6.53 -21.76 -50.54
C SER A 13 -5.34 -21.96 -49.56
N ILE A 14 -4.30 -22.65 -50.01
CA ILE A 14 -3.09 -22.90 -49.19
C ILE A 14 -2.47 -21.61 -48.74
N ARG A 15 -2.45 -20.56 -49.57
CA ARG A 15 -1.93 -19.23 -49.21
C ARG A 15 -2.71 -18.60 -48.06
N ALA A 16 -4.05 -18.70 -48.09
CA ALA A 16 -4.89 -18.19 -47.00
C ALA A 16 -4.66 -18.93 -45.68
N LYS A 17 -4.46 -20.27 -45.71
CA LYS A 17 -4.14 -21.07 -44.52
C LYS A 17 -2.80 -20.64 -43.90
N ILE A 18 -1.77 -20.43 -44.73
CA ILE A 18 -0.45 -19.99 -44.26
C ILE A 18 -0.57 -18.58 -43.65
N LEU A 19 -1.24 -17.65 -44.34
CA LEU A 19 -1.42 -16.28 -43.86
C LEU A 19 -2.19 -16.24 -42.53
N THR A 20 -3.28 -17.00 -42.41
CA THR A 20 -4.04 -17.09 -41.17
C THR A 20 -3.20 -17.68 -40.01
N GLY A 21 -2.38 -18.71 -40.31
CA GLY A 21 -1.48 -19.29 -39.33
C GLY A 21 -0.42 -18.29 -38.83
N MET A 22 0.16 -17.52 -39.76
CA MET A 22 1.13 -16.46 -39.39
C MET A 22 0.48 -15.36 -38.52
N ILE A 23 -0.71 -14.89 -38.91
CA ILE A 23 -1.44 -13.87 -38.11
C ILE A 23 -1.78 -14.44 -36.73
N ALA A 24 -2.28 -15.67 -36.64
CA ALA A 24 -2.57 -16.31 -35.37
C ALA A 24 -1.32 -16.41 -34.47
N CYS A 25 -0.19 -16.80 -35.05
CA CYS A 25 1.08 -16.89 -34.32
C CYS A 25 1.53 -15.53 -33.77
N VAL A 26 1.48 -14.49 -34.59
CA VAL A 26 1.82 -13.11 -34.16
C VAL A 26 0.89 -12.65 -33.03
N LEU A 27 -0.42 -12.89 -33.15
CA LEU A 27 -1.37 -12.51 -32.10
C LEU A 27 -1.08 -13.24 -30.78
N ILE A 28 -0.78 -14.55 -30.83
CA ILE A 28 -0.45 -15.32 -29.62
C ILE A 28 0.82 -14.76 -28.96
N VAL A 29 1.89 -14.56 -29.73
CA VAL A 29 3.15 -14.03 -29.21
C VAL A 29 2.96 -12.62 -28.60
N THR A 30 2.24 -11.75 -29.28
CA THR A 30 1.98 -10.38 -28.78
C THR A 30 1.19 -10.40 -27.46
N ASN A 31 0.18 -11.28 -27.35
CA ASN A 31 -0.59 -11.43 -26.13
C ASN A 31 0.26 -11.97 -24.98
N LEU A 32 1.13 -12.96 -25.22
CA LEU A 32 2.03 -13.50 -24.19
C LEU A 32 3.02 -12.45 -23.67
N ILE A 33 3.59 -11.67 -24.59
CA ILE A 33 4.50 -10.56 -24.23
C ILE A 33 3.74 -9.50 -23.44
N GLY A 34 2.55 -9.10 -23.90
CA GLY A 34 1.71 -8.13 -23.18
C GLY A 34 1.36 -8.58 -21.77
N TRP A 35 0.94 -9.83 -21.61
CA TRP A 35 0.68 -10.43 -20.29
C TRP A 35 1.90 -10.39 -19.38
N PHE A 36 3.07 -10.79 -19.89
CA PHE A 36 4.33 -10.75 -19.11
C PHE A 36 4.65 -9.34 -18.62
N PHE A 37 4.55 -8.32 -19.49
CA PHE A 37 4.80 -6.93 -19.10
C PHE A 37 3.80 -6.40 -18.09
N ILE A 38 2.52 -6.78 -18.20
CA ILE A 38 1.49 -6.35 -17.22
C ILE A 38 1.80 -6.91 -15.83
N VAL A 39 2.16 -8.20 -15.73
CA VAL A 39 2.50 -8.82 -14.45
C VAL A 39 3.73 -8.13 -13.85
N GLN A 40 4.80 -7.98 -14.62
CA GLN A 40 6.03 -7.34 -14.14
C GLN A 40 5.81 -5.86 -13.74
N ALA A 41 5.00 -5.12 -14.49
CA ALA A 41 4.68 -3.74 -14.15
C ALA A 41 3.91 -3.64 -12.83
N LYS A 42 2.94 -4.53 -12.59
CA LYS A 42 2.22 -4.63 -11.32
C LYS A 42 3.17 -4.82 -10.14
N ASP A 43 4.05 -5.81 -10.22
CA ASP A 43 4.99 -6.12 -9.14
C ASP A 43 5.94 -4.93 -8.87
N THR A 44 6.44 -4.29 -9.92
CA THR A 44 7.30 -3.12 -9.79
C THR A 44 6.58 -1.93 -9.14
N LEU A 45 5.34 -1.65 -9.55
CA LEU A 45 4.55 -0.57 -8.96
C LEU A 45 4.24 -0.83 -7.49
N LEU A 46 3.92 -2.07 -7.14
CA LEU A 46 3.68 -2.47 -5.76
C LEU A 46 4.91 -2.26 -4.87
N GLU A 47 6.08 -2.72 -5.33
CA GLU A 47 7.33 -2.50 -4.63
C GLU A 47 7.69 -1.01 -4.49
N GLN A 48 7.40 -0.20 -5.49
CA GLN A 48 7.57 1.25 -5.41
C GLN A 48 6.63 1.86 -4.36
N CYS A 49 5.36 1.46 -4.33
CA CYS A 49 4.40 1.91 -3.32
C CYS A 49 4.87 1.58 -1.90
N LYS A 50 5.27 0.32 -1.65
CA LYS A 50 5.83 -0.12 -0.37
C LYS A 50 7.08 0.66 0.04
N ASN A 51 8.00 0.88 -0.89
CA ASN A 51 9.21 1.64 -0.62
C ASN A 51 8.92 3.12 -0.33
N ASN A 52 7.95 3.72 -1.03
CA ASN A 52 7.52 5.09 -0.75
C ASN A 52 6.90 5.21 0.65
N ALA A 53 6.00 4.29 1.03
CA ALA A 53 5.41 4.26 2.35
C ALA A 53 6.48 4.13 3.45
N ARG A 54 7.42 3.18 3.30
CA ARG A 54 8.55 3.00 4.24
C ARG A 54 9.42 4.26 4.35
N ASN A 55 9.75 4.91 3.24
CA ASN A 55 10.54 6.12 3.23
C ASN A 55 9.79 7.30 3.89
N SER A 56 8.49 7.42 3.65
CA SER A 56 7.66 8.44 4.28
C SER A 56 7.59 8.25 5.79
N ALA A 57 7.40 7.01 6.26
CA ALA A 57 7.43 6.68 7.69
C ALA A 57 8.78 7.07 8.32
N LYS A 58 9.92 6.77 7.66
CA LYS A 58 11.24 7.17 8.13
C LYS A 58 11.39 8.68 8.22
N ILE A 59 11.01 9.41 7.19
CA ILE A 59 11.12 10.86 7.15
C ILE A 59 10.23 11.50 8.23
N ALA A 60 9.03 10.95 8.44
CA ALA A 60 8.14 11.40 9.51
C ALA A 60 8.77 11.15 10.88
N ALA A 61 9.28 9.94 11.12
CA ALA A 61 9.93 9.57 12.38
C ALA A 61 11.15 10.45 12.69
N GLU A 62 11.97 10.81 11.69
CA GLU A 62 13.13 11.70 11.85
C GLU A 62 12.77 13.15 12.20
N ARG A 63 11.52 13.58 11.94
CA ARG A 63 11.06 14.93 12.28
C ARG A 63 10.47 15.04 13.67
N ILE A 64 9.99 13.93 14.22
CA ILE A 64 9.31 13.89 15.51
C ILE A 64 10.37 13.80 16.62
N ASP A 65 10.24 14.70 17.59
CA ASP A 65 11.03 14.65 18.82
C ASP A 65 10.46 13.55 19.73
N GLY A 66 11.22 12.48 19.93
CA GLY A 66 10.79 11.34 20.74
C GLY A 66 10.65 11.67 22.22
N ASP A 67 11.41 12.63 22.75
CA ASP A 67 11.27 13.10 24.14
C ASP A 67 9.93 13.82 24.34
N ILE A 68 9.50 14.62 23.37
CA ILE A 68 8.19 15.29 23.39
C ILE A 68 7.08 14.25 23.25
N LEU A 69 7.18 13.36 22.24
CA LEU A 69 6.21 12.30 22.01
C LEU A 69 6.02 11.41 23.24
N GLY A 70 7.12 11.05 23.91
CA GLY A 70 7.11 10.22 25.11
C GLY A 70 6.39 10.82 26.32
N GLN A 71 6.18 12.13 26.35
CA GLN A 71 5.52 12.84 27.44
C GLN A 71 4.02 13.00 27.25
N ILE A 72 3.50 12.85 26.02
CA ILE A 72 2.08 13.03 25.69
C ILE A 72 1.23 11.93 26.36
N LYS A 73 0.12 12.35 26.98
CA LYS A 73 -0.84 11.50 27.69
C LYS A 73 -2.27 11.85 27.31
N ALA A 74 -3.18 10.95 27.59
CA ALA A 74 -4.61 11.20 27.40
C ALA A 74 -5.03 12.52 28.14
N GLY A 75 -5.66 13.42 27.40
CA GLY A 75 -6.03 14.76 27.85
C GLY A 75 -5.06 15.86 27.41
N ASP A 76 -3.97 15.53 26.72
CA ASP A 76 -2.97 16.50 26.25
C ASP A 76 -3.26 17.01 24.81
N GLU A 77 -4.42 16.66 24.22
CA GLU A 77 -4.78 16.97 22.82
C GLU A 77 -4.76 18.47 22.51
N GLU A 78 -4.97 19.31 23.52
CA GLU A 78 -4.94 20.78 23.40
C GLU A 78 -3.57 21.40 23.69
N THR A 79 -2.57 20.62 24.10
CA THR A 79 -1.23 21.14 24.40
C THR A 79 -0.46 21.52 23.14
N GLU A 80 0.50 22.44 23.27
CA GLU A 80 1.38 22.86 22.18
C GLU A 80 2.20 21.66 21.65
N ASN A 81 2.69 20.80 22.53
CA ASN A 81 3.48 19.62 22.17
C ASN A 81 2.69 18.66 21.27
N TYR A 82 1.43 18.39 21.63
CA TYR A 82 0.56 17.54 20.82
C TYR A 82 0.29 18.18 19.43
N LYS A 83 -0.07 19.47 19.43
CA LYS A 83 -0.38 20.22 18.20
C LYS A 83 0.82 20.34 17.27
N GLU A 84 2.02 20.44 17.81
CA GLU A 84 3.25 20.47 17.02
C GLU A 84 3.44 19.14 16.27
N ILE A 85 3.36 18.00 16.97
CA ILE A 85 3.49 16.69 16.34
C ILE A 85 2.33 16.44 15.36
N LEU A 86 1.11 16.77 15.73
CA LEU A 86 -0.06 16.66 14.86
C LEU A 86 0.15 17.43 13.54
N SER A 87 0.62 18.67 13.61
CA SER A 87 0.91 19.49 12.43
C SER A 87 2.00 18.86 11.55
N GLN A 88 3.07 18.33 12.16
CA GLN A 88 4.14 17.65 11.44
C GLN A 88 3.63 16.39 10.70
N LEU A 89 2.75 15.63 11.31
CA LEU A 89 2.12 14.47 10.68
C LEU A 89 1.16 14.87 9.55
N GLN A 90 0.36 15.91 9.76
CA GLN A 90 -0.59 16.41 8.75
C GLN A 90 0.09 16.92 7.48
N ASP A 91 1.34 17.40 7.57
CA ASP A 91 2.13 17.78 6.39
C ASP A 91 2.31 16.61 5.39
N PHE A 92 2.31 15.37 5.88
CA PHE A 92 2.42 14.16 5.03
C PHE A 92 1.12 13.80 4.34
N LEU A 93 -0.04 14.22 4.86
CA LEU A 93 -1.35 13.98 4.25
C LEU A 93 -1.67 14.94 3.08
N CYS A 94 -0.79 15.91 2.81
CA CYS A 94 -0.99 16.88 1.71
C CYS A 94 -0.89 16.25 0.31
N GLY A 95 -0.54 14.96 0.18
CA GLY A 95 -0.48 14.20 -1.07
C GLY A 95 -1.53 13.08 -1.07
N ASP A 96 -1.80 12.53 -2.26
CA ASP A 96 -2.77 11.44 -2.42
C ASP A 96 -2.19 10.05 -2.06
N ASP A 97 -0.89 9.99 -1.72
CA ASP A 97 -0.18 8.72 -1.54
C ASP A 97 -0.27 8.15 -0.11
N ILE A 98 -0.52 9.01 0.89
CA ILE A 98 -0.63 8.63 2.31
C ILE A 98 -2.03 8.98 2.78
N LYS A 99 -2.77 7.96 3.22
CA LYS A 99 -4.15 8.15 3.69
C LYS A 99 -4.22 8.34 5.21
N TYR A 100 -3.39 7.60 5.94
CA TYR A 100 -3.31 7.67 7.40
C TYR A 100 -1.86 7.76 7.83
N ILE A 101 -1.60 8.56 8.86
CA ILE A 101 -0.31 8.65 9.51
C ILE A 101 -0.53 8.95 10.99
N TYR A 102 0.12 8.18 11.83
CA TYR A 102 -0.04 8.25 13.28
C TYR A 102 1.25 7.84 14.00
N THR A 103 1.31 8.13 15.28
CA THR A 103 2.39 7.66 16.16
C THR A 103 1.86 6.71 17.21
N MET A 104 2.71 5.77 17.61
CA MET A 104 2.40 4.76 18.60
C MET A 104 3.50 4.65 19.64
N ARG A 105 3.15 4.11 20.79
CA ARG A 105 4.08 3.85 21.88
C ARG A 105 3.76 2.54 22.58
N MET A 106 4.80 1.82 23.01
CA MET A 106 4.62 0.70 23.95
C MET A 106 4.34 1.22 25.36
N ASN A 107 3.28 0.72 25.96
CA ASN A 107 2.93 0.94 27.36
C ASN A 107 2.83 -0.41 28.08
N GLY A 108 3.95 -0.88 28.62
CA GLY A 108 4.09 -2.26 29.06
C GLY A 108 4.04 -3.24 27.89
N ASP A 109 3.08 -4.15 27.88
CA ASP A 109 2.89 -5.13 26.82
C ASP A 109 1.84 -4.71 25.76
N ARG A 110 1.38 -3.44 25.82
CA ARG A 110 0.35 -2.91 24.92
C ARG A 110 0.94 -1.86 24.01
N LEU A 111 0.50 -1.88 22.76
CA LEU A 111 0.76 -0.82 21.80
C LEU A 111 -0.42 0.15 21.81
N GLU A 112 -0.14 1.43 21.98
CA GLU A 112 -1.17 2.48 22.05
C GLU A 112 -0.90 3.61 21.07
N PHE A 113 -1.98 4.17 20.50
CA PHE A 113 -1.92 5.40 19.71
C PHE A 113 -1.57 6.60 20.59
N ILE A 114 -0.78 7.53 20.04
CA ILE A 114 -0.40 8.78 20.73
C ILE A 114 -0.90 10.00 19.97
N VAL A 115 -0.54 10.15 18.70
CA VAL A 115 -1.02 11.24 17.83
C VAL A 115 -1.46 10.62 16.53
N ASP A 116 -2.72 10.86 16.17
CA ASP A 116 -3.28 10.48 14.88
C ASP A 116 -3.55 11.78 14.08
N ALA A 117 -3.12 11.81 12.84
CA ALA A 117 -3.32 12.96 11.96
C ALA A 117 -4.75 13.07 11.41
N ASP A 118 -5.55 12.02 11.50
CA ASP A 118 -6.99 12.07 11.21
C ASP A 118 -7.73 12.68 12.40
N THR A 119 -8.21 13.90 12.23
CA THR A 119 -8.90 14.65 13.31
C THR A 119 -10.40 14.42 13.34
N GLU A 120 -10.96 13.69 12.38
CA GLU A 120 -12.40 13.41 12.30
C GLU A 120 -12.74 12.00 12.84
N GLU A 121 -11.96 10.99 12.44
CA GLU A 121 -12.18 9.58 12.79
C GLU A 121 -10.91 8.91 13.36
N GLY A 122 -9.89 9.70 13.73
CA GLY A 122 -8.63 9.21 14.25
C GLY A 122 -8.73 8.54 15.63
N ALA A 123 -7.77 7.69 15.93
CA ALA A 123 -7.66 6.97 17.18
C ALA A 123 -7.41 7.92 18.36
N ALA A 124 -8.03 7.64 19.50
CA ALA A 124 -7.81 8.40 20.73
C ALA A 124 -6.44 8.06 21.36
N ILE A 125 -5.86 9.01 22.11
CA ILE A 125 -4.63 8.76 22.86
C ILE A 125 -4.85 7.62 23.86
N GLY A 126 -4.02 6.57 23.77
CA GLY A 126 -4.10 5.39 24.61
C GLY A 126 -5.02 4.30 24.07
N GLU A 127 -5.60 4.47 22.90
CA GLU A 127 -6.32 3.42 22.22
C GLU A 127 -5.36 2.30 21.81
N GLU A 128 -5.75 1.05 22.07
CA GLU A 128 -4.88 -0.11 21.88
C GLU A 128 -4.88 -0.57 20.43
N TYR A 129 -3.72 -1.00 19.95
CA TYR A 129 -3.52 -1.60 18.64
C TYR A 129 -2.85 -2.96 18.74
N GLU A 130 -3.12 -3.83 17.77
CA GLU A 130 -2.52 -5.17 17.73
C GLU A 130 -1.05 -5.11 17.29
N ILE A 131 -0.19 -5.87 17.98
CA ILE A 131 1.22 -5.97 17.65
C ILE A 131 1.41 -7.16 16.72
N TYR A 132 2.00 -6.93 15.57
CA TYR A 132 2.43 -7.97 14.63
C TYR A 132 3.90 -7.79 14.23
N ASP A 133 4.44 -8.72 13.46
CA ASP A 133 5.88 -8.86 13.24
C ASP A 133 6.54 -7.57 12.71
N GLU A 134 5.92 -6.88 11.74
CA GLU A 134 6.45 -5.66 11.14
C GLU A 134 6.53 -4.50 12.14
N ILE A 135 5.59 -4.40 13.07
CA ILE A 135 5.61 -3.42 14.16
C ILE A 135 6.70 -3.77 15.17
N ALA A 136 6.80 -5.04 15.55
CA ALA A 136 7.82 -5.51 16.48
C ALA A 136 9.23 -5.22 15.92
N GLU A 137 9.46 -5.44 14.64
CA GLU A 137 10.71 -5.16 13.96
C GLU A 137 11.02 -3.65 13.91
N ALA A 138 9.99 -2.79 13.86
CA ALA A 138 10.18 -1.34 13.95
C ALA A 138 10.66 -0.92 15.34
N PHE A 139 10.18 -1.55 16.41
CA PHE A 139 10.70 -1.31 17.76
C PHE A 139 12.13 -1.82 17.95
N ASP A 140 12.58 -2.80 17.17
CA ASP A 140 13.98 -3.24 17.12
C ASP A 140 14.89 -2.27 16.34
N GLY A 141 14.35 -1.17 15.82
CA GLY A 141 15.11 -0.10 15.17
C GLY A 141 15.13 -0.16 13.65
N ASN A 142 14.31 -1.00 13.03
CA ASN A 142 14.23 -1.13 11.58
C ASN A 142 12.97 -0.45 11.03
N ALA A 143 13.10 0.27 9.92
CA ALA A 143 11.91 0.72 9.21
C ALA A 143 11.35 -0.41 8.36
N THR A 144 10.09 -0.75 8.57
CA THR A 144 9.38 -1.88 7.96
C THR A 144 8.20 -1.43 7.09
N VAL A 145 7.65 -2.35 6.35
CA VAL A 145 6.40 -2.20 5.60
C VAL A 145 5.72 -3.56 5.51
N ASP A 146 4.41 -3.58 5.55
CA ASP A 146 3.62 -4.80 5.50
C ASP A 146 4.04 -5.70 4.33
N SER A 147 4.22 -6.98 4.63
CA SER A 147 4.52 -8.01 3.63
C SER A 147 3.31 -8.27 2.73
N GLU A 148 2.11 -8.27 3.30
CA GLU A 148 0.82 -8.48 2.63
C GLU A 148 -0.06 -7.23 2.75
N MET A 149 -1.03 -7.11 1.87
CA MET A 149 -2.00 -6.02 1.87
C MET A 149 -3.08 -6.30 2.92
N THR A 150 -3.33 -5.35 3.78
CA THR A 150 -4.46 -5.37 4.70
C THR A 150 -5.68 -4.80 3.99
N SER A 151 -6.81 -5.52 4.10
CA SER A 151 -8.11 -5.11 3.55
C SER A 151 -9.11 -5.05 4.68
N ASP A 152 -9.66 -3.87 4.92
CA ASP A 152 -10.67 -3.61 5.95
C ASP A 152 -11.81 -2.72 5.42
N GLU A 153 -12.66 -2.22 6.31
CA GLU A 153 -13.76 -1.31 5.97
C GLU A 153 -13.29 0.06 5.43
N TRP A 154 -12.04 0.42 5.66
CA TRP A 154 -11.40 1.67 5.24
C TRP A 154 -10.71 1.56 3.87
N GLY A 155 -10.50 0.34 3.37
CA GLY A 155 -9.90 0.07 2.06
C GLY A 155 -8.79 -0.98 2.05
N ASP A 156 -7.97 -0.90 1.03
CA ASP A 156 -6.82 -1.77 0.82
C ASP A 156 -5.53 -0.97 1.06
N PHE A 157 -4.71 -1.38 2.03
CA PHE A 157 -3.53 -0.63 2.46
C PHE A 157 -2.28 -1.49 2.57
N TYR A 158 -1.14 -0.81 2.48
CA TYR A 158 0.14 -1.26 3.01
C TYR A 158 0.57 -0.27 4.08
N SER A 159 0.72 -0.74 5.32
CA SER A 159 1.22 0.08 6.41
C SER A 159 2.74 0.00 6.47
N ALA A 160 3.38 1.09 6.86
CA ALA A 160 4.82 1.14 7.06
C ALA A 160 5.14 1.78 8.41
N PHE A 161 6.15 1.27 9.07
CA PHE A 161 6.52 1.64 10.41
C PHE A 161 7.99 2.06 10.47
N ALA A 162 8.27 3.07 11.26
CA ALA A 162 9.64 3.52 11.51
C ALA A 162 9.81 3.93 12.98
N PRO A 163 10.96 3.63 13.59
CA PRO A 163 11.23 4.00 14.97
C PRO A 163 11.44 5.51 15.10
N VAL A 164 10.81 6.09 16.12
CA VAL A 164 11.10 7.46 16.60
C VAL A 164 12.11 7.34 17.74
N TYR A 165 13.16 8.11 17.68
CA TYR A 165 14.25 8.09 18.67
C TYR A 165 14.20 9.32 19.58
N ASN A 166 14.68 9.12 20.81
CA ASN A 166 14.91 10.17 21.81
C ASN A 166 16.28 10.81 21.59
#